data_c8cc3ea487d3e7b3f9093b2dd447904b
#
_entry.id   c8cc3ea487d3e7b3f9093b2dd447904b
#
_cell.length_a   1.000
_cell.length_b   1.000
_cell.length_c   1.000
_cell.angle_alpha   90.00
_cell.angle_beta   90.00
_cell.angle_gamma   90.00
#
_symmetry.space_group_name_H-M   'P 1'
#
loop_
_entity.id
_entity.type
_entity.pdbx_description
1 polymer ?
#
loop_
_entity_poly.entity_id
_entity_poly.type
_entity_poly.pdbx_seq_one_letter_code
_entity_poly.pdbx_strand_id
1 'polypeptide(L)'
;IDVDHADFMDLFAELKIVDFLNHPGYLRVGRQEMLFGSQRLISTLDWANTRRTFDGARAYWHGDKFDADIFITQPVVPQVHNLDAPDSSILFGGVWTTYRPAKGQFIDFYYLNINNDDNVAPGAFNKKHVQVKGTYDTSTFGARIAGDYNNGLLWDFEGMYQFGDWSNQTTAAGAYTTGMGYNFANVLFTPSFWIYYDWASGDQNPGFGQHGTFNQLFPFGHFYFAQIDDFGRQNIRDLNFQANFRLTPWIFTNVQYHILHLDSAKDALYGPQGAGLAPQGGAIERQDKTGKAGTDIGQCLHWLTNFHLSQHQDILIGYAHLFAGEYLKQAPTPGEAHVTPAQARDAELFYVQYSFRW
;
A
#
# COMPACT_ATOMS: atom_id res chain seq x y z
N ILE A 1 -0.88 -15.58 -3.43
CA ILE A 1 -1.14 -16.46 -2.28
C ILE A 1 -2.28 -17.37 -2.69
N ASP A 2 -1.92 -18.60 -3.10
CA ASP A 2 -2.87 -19.62 -3.58
C ASP A 2 -3.12 -20.68 -2.49
N VAL A 3 -3.20 -20.22 -1.27
CA VAL A 3 -3.40 -21.10 -0.14
C VAL A 3 -4.82 -20.97 0.29
N ASP A 4 -5.55 -22.08 0.36
CA ASP A 4 -6.91 -21.95 0.79
C ASP A 4 -7.45 -23.16 1.59
N HIS A 5 -7.87 -22.83 2.79
CA HIS A 5 -8.94 -23.47 3.52
C HIS A 5 -10.14 -22.55 3.60
N ALA A 6 -11.33 -23.11 3.79
CA ALA A 6 -12.48 -22.32 4.19
C ALA A 6 -12.19 -21.66 5.55
N ASP A 7 -12.18 -20.33 5.61
CA ASP A 7 -11.98 -19.56 6.82
C ASP A 7 -12.99 -18.42 6.94
N PHE A 8 -13.02 -17.79 8.12
CA PHE A 8 -13.85 -16.62 8.38
C PHE A 8 -13.07 -15.36 8.00
N MET A 9 -13.58 -14.62 7.02
CA MET A 9 -13.09 -13.30 6.67
C MET A 9 -13.48 -12.27 7.74
N ASP A 10 -14.72 -12.34 8.21
CA ASP A 10 -15.25 -11.53 9.30
C ASP A 10 -15.90 -12.42 10.37
N LEU A 11 -15.47 -12.27 11.61
CA LEU A 11 -16.04 -12.93 12.77
C LEU A 11 -15.86 -12.04 14.01
N PHE A 12 -16.84 -11.20 14.28
CA PHE A 12 -16.77 -10.21 15.36
C PHE A 12 -18.08 -10.07 16.12
N ALA A 13 -17.99 -9.54 17.33
CA ALA A 13 -19.11 -8.97 18.07
C ALA A 13 -19.04 -7.44 17.97
N GLU A 14 -20.20 -6.81 17.79
CA GLU A 14 -20.32 -5.35 17.74
C GLU A 14 -21.35 -4.85 18.75
N LEU A 15 -20.94 -3.88 19.56
CA LEU A 15 -21.77 -3.29 20.60
C LEU A 15 -21.88 -1.78 20.34
N LYS A 16 -23.10 -1.28 20.34
CA LYS A 16 -23.34 0.16 20.43
C LYS A 16 -23.00 0.64 21.84
N ILE A 17 -22.03 1.55 21.93
CA ILE A 17 -21.50 2.02 23.22
C ILE A 17 -21.92 3.44 23.57
N VAL A 18 -22.26 4.27 22.59
CA VAL A 18 -22.60 5.67 22.80
C VAL A 18 -23.49 6.19 21.68
N ASP A 19 -24.31 7.21 21.96
CA ASP A 19 -24.92 8.09 20.96
C ASP A 19 -24.30 9.48 21.11
N PHE A 20 -23.68 9.97 20.06
CA PHE A 20 -23.09 11.30 20.06
C PHE A 20 -23.49 12.04 18.78
N LEU A 21 -24.00 13.27 18.93
CA LEU A 21 -24.52 14.09 17.82
C LEU A 21 -25.54 13.34 16.92
N ASN A 22 -26.45 12.58 17.53
CA ASN A 22 -27.47 11.72 16.87
C ASN A 22 -26.89 10.59 16.00
N HIS A 23 -25.62 10.25 16.15
CA HIS A 23 -25.00 9.10 15.50
C HIS A 23 -24.51 8.09 16.55
N PRO A 24 -24.70 6.78 16.30
CA PRO A 24 -24.20 5.76 17.20
C PRO A 24 -22.70 5.57 17.07
N GLY A 25 -22.03 5.38 18.21
CA GLY A 25 -20.67 4.88 18.25
C GLY A 25 -20.63 3.43 18.69
N TYR A 26 -19.72 2.67 18.14
CA TYR A 26 -19.63 1.23 18.29
C TYR A 26 -18.27 0.79 18.81
N LEU A 27 -18.25 -0.33 19.51
CA LEU A 27 -17.07 -1.14 19.77
C LEU A 27 -17.23 -2.48 19.07
N ARG A 28 -16.29 -2.81 18.18
CA ARG A 28 -16.20 -4.09 17.48
C ARG A 28 -14.99 -4.85 17.99
N VAL A 29 -15.17 -6.15 18.31
CA VAL A 29 -14.11 -7.03 18.80
C VAL A 29 -14.18 -8.35 18.05
N GLY A 30 -13.05 -8.78 17.51
CA GLY A 30 -12.89 -10.01 16.73
C GLY A 30 -12.20 -9.78 15.41
N ARG A 31 -12.33 -10.75 14.48
CA ARG A 31 -11.77 -10.69 13.13
C ARG A 31 -12.58 -9.75 12.27
N GLN A 32 -11.90 -8.82 11.60
CA GLN A 32 -12.54 -7.78 10.79
C GLN A 32 -11.61 -7.27 9.69
N GLU A 33 -12.20 -6.86 8.60
CA GLU A 33 -11.52 -6.08 7.58
C GLU A 33 -11.35 -4.62 8.03
N MET A 34 -10.25 -4.00 7.65
CA MET A 34 -10.00 -2.56 7.84
C MET A 34 -9.56 -1.91 6.55
N LEU A 35 -10.21 -0.79 6.21
CA LEU A 35 -9.90 0.02 5.05
C LEU A 35 -9.97 1.49 5.44
N PHE A 36 -8.85 2.24 5.25
CA PHE A 36 -8.80 3.65 5.57
C PHE A 36 -8.22 4.49 4.43
N GLY A 37 -8.78 5.68 4.27
CA GLY A 37 -8.35 6.68 3.30
C GLY A 37 -8.27 6.13 1.87
N SER A 38 -7.15 6.35 1.23
CA SER A 38 -6.85 5.87 -0.13
C SER A 38 -6.26 4.46 -0.20
N GLN A 39 -6.25 3.72 0.90
CA GLN A 39 -5.67 2.37 1.01
C GLN A 39 -4.14 2.31 0.78
N ARG A 40 -3.45 3.43 0.92
CA ARG A 40 -1.98 3.48 0.78
C ARG A 40 -1.26 2.83 1.95
N LEU A 41 -1.88 2.82 3.16
CA LEU A 41 -1.29 2.25 4.37
C LEU A 41 -2.13 1.14 4.99
N ILE A 42 -3.45 1.16 4.85
CA ILE A 42 -4.37 0.15 5.42
C ILE A 42 -5.41 -0.22 4.37
N SER A 43 -5.40 -1.48 3.95
CA SER A 43 -6.27 -2.01 2.91
C SER A 43 -6.71 -3.43 3.20
N THR A 44 -7.87 -3.78 2.73
CA THR A 44 -8.40 -5.15 2.68
C THR A 44 -7.73 -6.02 1.62
N LEU A 45 -6.88 -5.45 0.77
CA LEU A 45 -6.17 -6.14 -0.32
C LEU A 45 -7.13 -6.89 -1.26
N ASP A 46 -8.13 -6.19 -1.79
CA ASP A 46 -9.22 -6.73 -2.62
C ASP A 46 -8.78 -7.32 -3.98
N TRP A 47 -7.49 -7.40 -4.22
CA TRP A 47 -6.85 -8.06 -5.37
C TRP A 47 -6.51 -9.52 -5.08
N ALA A 48 -5.97 -9.81 -3.88
CA ALA A 48 -5.51 -11.15 -3.53
C ALA A 48 -6.68 -12.11 -3.33
N ASN A 49 -6.45 -13.40 -3.61
CA ASN A 49 -7.43 -14.46 -3.35
C ASN A 49 -7.80 -14.55 -1.87
N THR A 50 -6.83 -14.24 -0.98
CA THR A 50 -7.06 -14.10 0.45
C THR A 50 -7.04 -12.61 0.82
N ARG A 51 -8.18 -12.08 1.25
CA ARG A 51 -8.29 -10.70 1.72
C ARG A 51 -7.58 -10.53 3.06
N ARG A 52 -7.07 -9.32 3.29
CA ARG A 52 -6.39 -9.00 4.55
C ARG A 52 -7.41 -8.68 5.64
N THR A 53 -7.29 -9.39 6.75
CA THR A 53 -8.09 -9.19 7.95
C THR A 53 -7.22 -8.97 9.17
N PHE A 54 -7.83 -8.50 10.26
CA PHE A 54 -7.17 -8.19 11.52
C PHE A 54 -8.00 -8.72 12.68
N ASP A 55 -7.37 -9.37 13.63
CA ASP A 55 -8.00 -9.77 14.89
C ASP A 55 -7.72 -8.72 15.97
N GLY A 56 -8.76 -8.19 16.61
CA GLY A 56 -8.60 -7.18 17.66
C GLY A 56 -9.84 -6.37 17.96
N ALA A 57 -9.64 -5.16 18.46
CA ALA A 57 -10.71 -4.25 18.84
C ALA A 57 -10.63 -2.94 18.05
N ARG A 58 -11.80 -2.43 17.64
CA ARG A 58 -11.98 -1.13 16.98
C ARG A 58 -13.17 -0.43 17.59
N ALA A 59 -12.97 0.77 18.13
CA ALA A 59 -14.04 1.68 18.48
C ALA A 59 -14.17 2.75 17.41
N TYR A 60 -15.39 3.03 16.97
CA TYR A 60 -15.61 3.99 15.90
C TYR A 60 -16.92 4.76 16.07
N TRP A 61 -16.90 5.98 15.56
CA TRP A 61 -18.04 6.85 15.45
C TRP A 61 -18.01 7.55 14.10
N HIS A 62 -19.10 7.43 13.33
CA HIS A 62 -19.22 8.03 12.00
C HIS A 62 -20.42 8.96 11.96
N GLY A 63 -20.16 10.25 11.73
CA GLY A 63 -21.17 11.29 11.64
C GLY A 63 -21.31 11.85 10.23
N ASP A 64 -22.13 12.90 10.08
CA ASP A 64 -22.38 13.50 8.75
C ASP A 64 -21.12 14.04 8.08
N LYS A 65 -20.27 14.73 8.85
CA LYS A 65 -19.08 15.39 8.35
C LYS A 65 -17.77 14.89 8.94
N PHE A 66 -17.81 14.14 10.02
CA PHE A 66 -16.62 13.73 10.75
C PHE A 66 -16.74 12.27 11.17
N ASP A 67 -15.70 11.50 10.91
CA ASP A 67 -15.54 10.14 11.40
C ASP A 67 -14.31 10.07 12.30
N ALA A 68 -14.36 9.19 13.29
CA ALA A 68 -13.25 8.88 14.18
C ALA A 68 -13.22 7.37 14.44
N ASP A 69 -12.06 6.80 14.27
CA ASP A 69 -11.74 5.39 14.50
C ASP A 69 -10.52 5.29 15.40
N ILE A 70 -10.56 4.40 16.38
CA ILE A 70 -9.40 3.98 17.17
C ILE A 70 -9.38 2.47 17.22
N PHE A 71 -8.21 1.86 17.01
CA PHE A 71 -8.10 0.40 16.94
C PHE A 71 -6.77 -0.10 17.52
N ILE A 72 -6.80 -1.36 17.95
CA ILE A 72 -5.63 -2.15 18.32
C ILE A 72 -5.87 -3.58 17.85
N THR A 73 -4.98 -4.09 17.01
CA THR A 73 -5.19 -5.33 16.25
C THR A 73 -3.88 -6.07 15.98
N GLN A 74 -4.01 -7.31 15.56
CA GLN A 74 -2.95 -8.14 14.99
C GLN A 74 -3.34 -8.54 13.56
N PRO A 75 -2.44 -8.47 12.57
CA PRO A 75 -2.75 -8.94 11.22
C PRO A 75 -2.94 -10.46 11.23
N VAL A 76 -3.92 -10.93 10.46
CA VAL A 76 -4.16 -12.37 10.28
C VAL A 76 -3.29 -12.87 9.14
N VAL A 77 -2.62 -13.99 9.36
CA VAL A 77 -1.74 -14.64 8.37
C VAL A 77 -2.41 -15.89 7.81
N PRO A 78 -2.59 -15.98 6.49
CA PRO A 78 -3.13 -17.16 5.84
C PRO A 78 -2.33 -18.43 6.14
N GLN A 79 -3.01 -19.52 6.48
CA GLN A 79 -2.42 -20.81 6.83
C GLN A 79 -2.79 -21.86 5.78
N VAL A 80 -1.80 -22.65 5.32
CA VAL A 80 -1.99 -23.65 4.25
C VAL A 80 -2.92 -24.80 4.65
N HIS A 81 -2.90 -25.19 5.94
CA HIS A 81 -3.54 -26.45 6.41
C HIS A 81 -4.40 -26.27 7.66
N ASN A 82 -4.52 -25.05 8.16
CA ASN A 82 -5.27 -24.72 9.38
C ASN A 82 -6.10 -23.48 9.14
N LEU A 83 -7.02 -23.18 10.04
CA LEU A 83 -7.67 -21.86 10.07
C LEU A 83 -6.61 -20.76 10.26
N ASP A 84 -6.83 -19.65 9.60
CA ASP A 84 -5.95 -18.49 9.68
C ASP A 84 -5.84 -17.97 11.10
N ALA A 85 -4.66 -17.55 11.49
CA ALA A 85 -4.39 -17.10 12.85
C ALA A 85 -3.74 -15.70 12.84
N PRO A 86 -3.97 -14.88 13.88
CA PRO A 86 -3.27 -13.61 14.02
C PRO A 86 -1.78 -13.85 14.24
N ASP A 87 -0.95 -12.99 13.65
CA ASP A 87 0.48 -12.93 13.97
C ASP A 87 0.65 -12.27 15.33
N SER A 88 0.90 -13.09 16.36
CA SER A 88 1.02 -12.61 17.74
C SER A 88 2.29 -11.77 17.99
N SER A 89 3.25 -11.79 17.08
CA SER A 89 4.46 -10.95 17.17
C SER A 89 4.21 -9.51 16.71
N ILE A 90 3.13 -9.27 15.96
CA ILE A 90 2.79 -7.95 15.43
C ILE A 90 1.62 -7.36 16.21
N LEU A 91 1.81 -6.18 16.78
CA LEU A 91 0.74 -5.35 17.32
C LEU A 91 0.61 -4.10 16.44
N PHE A 92 -0.57 -3.88 15.88
CA PHE A 92 -0.88 -2.74 15.03
C PHE A 92 -2.05 -1.95 15.58
N GLY A 93 -1.85 -0.67 15.81
CA GLY A 93 -2.90 0.19 16.37
C GLY A 93 -2.82 1.61 15.84
N GLY A 94 -3.86 2.38 16.12
CA GLY A 94 -3.87 3.78 15.71
C GLY A 94 -5.21 4.48 15.88
N VAL A 95 -5.17 5.74 15.43
CA VAL A 95 -6.33 6.61 15.33
C VAL A 95 -6.42 7.12 13.90
N TRP A 96 -7.61 7.07 13.31
CA TRP A 96 -7.90 7.64 12.00
C TRP A 96 -9.11 8.56 12.11
N THR A 97 -9.00 9.75 11.55
CA THR A 97 -10.10 10.72 11.51
C THR A 97 -10.30 11.22 10.10
N THR A 98 -11.55 11.36 9.67
CA THR A 98 -11.92 11.90 8.36
C THR A 98 -12.89 13.05 8.55
N TYR A 99 -12.56 14.23 8.01
CA TYR A 99 -13.46 15.38 7.93
C TYR A 99 -13.90 15.58 6.48
N ARG A 100 -15.21 15.77 6.26
CA ARG A 100 -15.81 16.02 4.95
C ARG A 100 -16.34 17.46 4.88
N PRO A 101 -15.52 18.43 4.44
CA PRO A 101 -15.96 19.83 4.34
C PRO A 101 -17.13 20.01 3.36
N ALA A 102 -17.11 19.28 2.25
CA ALA A 102 -18.16 19.24 1.24
C ALA A 102 -18.27 17.82 0.64
N LYS A 103 -19.34 17.58 -0.13
CA LYS A 103 -19.51 16.32 -0.86
C LYS A 103 -18.35 16.10 -1.83
N GLY A 104 -17.73 14.93 -1.80
CA GLY A 104 -16.58 14.57 -2.64
C GLY A 104 -15.24 15.12 -2.13
N GLN A 105 -15.19 15.75 -0.96
CA GLN A 105 -13.96 16.29 -0.36
C GLN A 105 -13.66 15.59 0.97
N PHE A 106 -12.38 15.26 1.20
CA PHE A 106 -11.91 14.54 2.36
C PHE A 106 -10.64 15.19 2.92
N ILE A 107 -10.58 15.27 4.25
CA ILE A 107 -9.38 15.61 4.99
C ILE A 107 -9.20 14.52 6.04
N ASP A 108 -8.15 13.72 5.89
CA ASP A 108 -7.80 12.68 6.84
C ASP A 108 -6.62 13.14 7.70
N PHE A 109 -6.66 12.79 8.99
CA PHE A 109 -5.53 12.84 9.90
C PHE A 109 -5.43 11.51 10.62
N TYR A 110 -4.22 10.99 10.72
CA TYR A 110 -4.00 9.72 11.37
C TYR A 110 -2.68 9.62 12.12
N TYR A 111 -2.72 8.79 13.15
CA TYR A 111 -1.56 8.27 13.85
C TYR A 111 -1.67 6.76 13.89
N LEU A 112 -0.62 6.07 13.43
CA LEU A 112 -0.54 4.62 13.38
C LEU A 112 0.74 4.18 14.09
N ASN A 113 0.69 3.04 14.77
CA ASN A 113 1.87 2.43 15.36
C ASN A 113 1.86 0.94 15.03
N ILE A 114 3.03 0.44 14.65
CA ILE A 114 3.29 -0.98 14.44
C ILE A 114 4.49 -1.39 15.30
N ASN A 115 4.28 -2.41 16.12
CA ASN A 115 5.32 -3.08 16.89
C ASN A 115 5.48 -4.50 16.37
N ASN A 116 6.72 -4.97 16.23
CA ASN A 116 7.02 -6.36 15.91
C ASN A 116 8.13 -6.86 16.85
N ASP A 117 7.75 -7.84 17.67
CA ASP A 117 8.63 -8.42 18.70
C ASP A 117 9.54 -9.54 18.17
N ASP A 118 9.39 -9.97 16.92
CA ASP A 118 10.30 -10.90 16.28
C ASP A 118 11.62 -10.21 15.89
N ASN A 119 12.72 -10.94 16.00
CA ASN A 119 14.04 -10.46 15.60
C ASN A 119 14.23 -10.52 14.07
N VAL A 120 13.41 -9.79 13.32
CA VAL A 120 13.37 -9.81 11.85
C VAL A 120 13.91 -8.53 11.20
N ALA A 121 13.88 -7.40 11.91
CA ALA A 121 14.32 -6.11 11.40
C ALA A 121 15.84 -6.06 11.23
N PRO A 122 16.37 -5.87 10.00
CA PRO A 122 17.80 -5.73 9.77
C PRO A 122 18.28 -4.38 10.28
N GLY A 123 19.12 -4.39 11.31
CA GLY A 123 19.69 -3.20 11.93
C GLY A 123 21.11 -2.87 11.45
N ALA A 124 21.82 -2.05 12.22
CA ALA A 124 23.20 -1.68 11.93
C ALA A 124 24.20 -2.84 12.09
N PHE A 125 25.32 -2.73 11.39
CA PHE A 125 26.42 -3.68 11.54
C PHE A 125 27.11 -3.53 12.90
N ASN A 126 27.40 -4.65 13.54
CA ASN A 126 28.19 -4.68 14.77
C ASN A 126 29.69 -4.55 14.49
N LYS A 127 30.51 -4.51 15.56
CA LYS A 127 31.99 -4.41 15.45
C LYS A 127 32.67 -5.56 14.68
N LYS A 128 31.96 -6.66 14.43
CA LYS A 128 32.44 -7.79 13.63
C LYS A 128 31.91 -7.75 12.19
N HIS A 129 31.32 -6.64 11.74
CA HIS A 129 30.67 -6.46 10.43
C HIS A 129 29.53 -7.47 10.15
N VAL A 130 28.87 -7.95 11.20
CA VAL A 130 27.66 -8.76 11.09
C VAL A 130 26.45 -7.86 11.32
N GLN A 131 25.50 -7.88 10.40
CA GLN A 131 24.24 -7.13 10.55
C GLN A 131 23.43 -7.70 11.71
N VAL A 132 23.04 -6.85 12.65
CA VAL A 132 22.20 -7.23 13.79
C VAL A 132 20.77 -7.32 13.30
N LYS A 133 20.01 -8.31 13.77
CA LYS A 133 18.57 -8.37 13.62
C LYS A 133 17.92 -8.07 14.95
N GLY A 134 16.81 -7.39 14.94
CA GLY A 134 16.08 -7.01 16.15
C GLY A 134 14.59 -6.80 15.90
N THR A 135 13.90 -6.42 16.93
CA THR A 135 12.50 -6.00 16.93
C THR A 135 12.37 -4.60 16.36
N TYR A 136 11.15 -4.14 16.10
CA TYR A 136 10.93 -2.73 15.75
C TYR A 136 9.62 -2.20 16.35
N ASP A 137 9.61 -0.91 16.65
CA ASP A 137 8.44 -0.13 17.06
C ASP A 137 8.46 1.18 16.28
N THR A 138 7.55 1.30 15.32
CA THR A 138 7.51 2.43 14.40
C THR A 138 6.15 3.10 14.41
N SER A 139 6.16 4.40 14.64
CA SER A 139 4.99 5.27 14.58
C SER A 139 4.93 6.03 13.27
N THR A 140 3.73 6.22 12.74
CA THR A 140 3.45 6.98 11.52
C THR A 140 2.44 8.08 11.81
N PHE A 141 2.79 9.34 11.53
CA PHE A 141 1.84 10.43 11.39
C PHE A 141 1.56 10.69 9.92
N GLY A 142 0.31 10.98 9.58
CA GLY A 142 -0.03 11.39 8.24
C GLY A 142 -1.28 12.26 8.16
N ALA A 143 -1.36 12.96 7.04
CA ALA A 143 -2.51 13.75 6.67
C ALA A 143 -2.74 13.65 5.15
N ARG A 144 -4.02 13.64 4.76
CA ARG A 144 -4.45 13.62 3.36
C ARG A 144 -5.52 14.66 3.12
N ILE A 145 -5.45 15.35 2.00
CA ILE A 145 -6.52 16.17 1.46
C ILE A 145 -6.81 15.73 0.03
N ALA A 146 -8.04 15.31 -0.22
CA ALA A 146 -8.44 14.83 -1.54
C ALA A 146 -9.85 15.29 -1.87
N GLY A 147 -10.15 15.39 -3.14
CA GLY A 147 -11.51 15.70 -3.55
C GLY A 147 -11.64 16.20 -4.97
N ASP A 148 -12.84 16.74 -5.23
CA ASP A 148 -13.20 17.37 -6.49
C ASP A 148 -13.88 18.73 -6.27
N TYR A 149 -13.79 19.58 -7.26
CA TYR A 149 -14.64 20.76 -7.41
C TYR A 149 -15.67 20.56 -8.52
N ASN A 150 -16.83 21.19 -8.40
CA ASN A 150 -17.89 21.11 -9.41
C ASN A 150 -17.45 21.60 -10.81
N ASN A 151 -16.32 22.28 -10.93
CA ASN A 151 -15.73 22.70 -12.20
C ASN A 151 -14.85 21.63 -12.88
N GLY A 152 -14.75 20.42 -12.28
CA GLY A 152 -13.97 19.30 -12.80
C GLY A 152 -12.55 19.17 -12.26
N LEU A 153 -12.05 20.12 -11.49
CA LEU A 153 -10.71 20.03 -10.88
C LEU A 153 -10.70 18.91 -9.81
N LEU A 154 -9.68 18.05 -9.87
CA LEU A 154 -9.46 16.92 -8.98
C LEU A 154 -8.11 17.07 -8.27
N TRP A 155 -8.03 16.68 -6.99
CA TRP A 155 -6.77 16.69 -6.23
C TRP A 155 -6.70 15.56 -5.22
N ASP A 156 -5.48 15.10 -4.95
CA ASP A 156 -5.16 14.11 -3.92
C ASP A 156 -3.74 14.34 -3.43
N PHE A 157 -3.60 14.82 -2.19
CA PHE A 157 -2.31 15.10 -1.54
C PHE A 157 -2.27 14.36 -0.22
N GLU A 158 -1.24 13.55 -0.01
CA GLU A 158 -1.03 12.83 1.22
C GLU A 158 0.44 12.90 1.62
N GLY A 159 0.71 13.16 2.90
CA GLY A 159 2.05 13.17 3.47
C GLY A 159 2.12 12.31 4.74
N MET A 160 3.23 11.58 4.91
CA MET A 160 3.45 10.63 5.99
C MET A 160 4.87 10.77 6.52
N TYR A 161 5.02 10.67 7.85
CA TYR A 161 6.33 10.64 8.49
C TYR A 161 6.38 9.52 9.52
N GLN A 162 7.48 8.75 9.50
CA GLN A 162 7.73 7.62 10.39
C GLN A 162 8.92 7.89 11.30
N PHE A 163 8.77 7.48 12.56
CA PHE A 163 9.79 7.58 13.60
C PHE A 163 9.63 6.43 14.60
N GLY A 164 10.67 6.15 15.36
CA GLY A 164 10.69 5.08 16.36
C GLY A 164 11.98 4.29 16.31
N ASP A 165 11.91 3.03 16.68
CA ASP A 165 13.05 2.15 16.77
C ASP A 165 12.98 1.05 15.68
N TRP A 166 14.12 0.74 15.07
CA TRP A 166 14.30 -0.30 14.07
C TRP A 166 15.53 -1.12 14.41
N SER A 167 15.35 -2.25 15.09
CA SER A 167 16.46 -3.02 15.64
C SER A 167 17.32 -2.13 16.56
N ASN A 168 18.58 -1.91 16.23
CA ASN A 168 19.52 -1.04 16.95
C ASN A 168 19.74 0.32 16.29
N GLN A 169 18.80 0.78 15.48
CA GLN A 169 18.76 2.08 14.80
C GLN A 169 17.49 2.83 15.14
N THR A 170 17.50 4.15 15.06
CA THR A 170 16.28 4.96 15.09
C THR A 170 15.72 5.08 13.68
N THR A 171 14.40 5.06 13.54
CA THR A 171 13.69 5.29 12.28
C THR A 171 13.49 6.79 12.05
N ALA A 172 13.77 7.24 10.82
CA ALA A 172 13.39 8.56 10.32
C ALA A 172 13.11 8.43 8.82
N ALA A 173 11.84 8.20 8.47
CA ALA A 173 11.43 7.92 7.11
C ALA A 173 10.18 8.71 6.74
N GLY A 174 9.93 8.90 5.46
CA GLY A 174 8.76 9.64 5.00
C GLY A 174 8.25 9.15 3.66
N ALA A 175 7.00 9.48 3.38
CA ALA A 175 6.42 9.30 2.06
C ALA A 175 5.41 10.42 1.77
N TYR A 176 5.23 10.72 0.50
CA TYR A 176 4.15 11.58 0.07
C TYR A 176 3.63 11.22 -1.31
N THR A 177 2.39 11.58 -1.56
CA THR A 177 1.73 11.55 -2.85
C THR A 177 1.22 12.93 -3.17
N THR A 178 1.44 13.40 -4.38
CA THR A 178 0.81 14.61 -4.92
C THR A 178 0.10 14.27 -6.22
N GLY A 179 -1.20 14.51 -6.28
CA GLY A 179 -2.02 14.25 -7.46
C GLY A 179 -2.89 15.43 -7.82
N MET A 180 -2.89 15.78 -9.09
CA MET A 180 -3.84 16.74 -9.67
C MET A 180 -4.43 16.20 -10.96
N GLY A 181 -5.70 16.49 -11.18
CA GLY A 181 -6.40 16.00 -12.35
C GLY A 181 -7.55 16.91 -12.77
N TYR A 182 -8.12 16.58 -13.90
CA TYR A 182 -9.30 17.26 -14.40
C TYR A 182 -10.28 16.29 -15.06
N ASN A 183 -11.56 16.41 -14.69
CA ASN A 183 -12.65 15.63 -15.24
C ASN A 183 -13.45 16.45 -16.27
N PHE A 184 -13.52 15.99 -17.50
CA PHE A 184 -14.25 16.59 -18.61
C PHE A 184 -15.67 16.01 -18.70
N ALA A 185 -16.53 16.33 -17.74
CA ALA A 185 -17.86 15.71 -17.58
C ALA A 185 -18.78 15.86 -18.80
N ASN A 186 -18.59 16.87 -19.64
CA ASN A 186 -19.42 17.18 -20.82
C ASN A 186 -18.79 16.70 -22.15
N VAL A 187 -17.69 15.95 -22.08
CA VAL A 187 -17.02 15.38 -23.26
C VAL A 187 -17.42 13.92 -23.42
N LEU A 188 -17.46 13.41 -24.66
CA LEU A 188 -17.75 12.02 -24.95
C LEU A 188 -16.82 11.10 -24.14
N PHE A 189 -17.38 10.04 -23.54
CA PHE A 189 -16.72 9.11 -22.61
C PHE A 189 -16.29 9.73 -21.26
N THR A 190 -16.71 10.96 -20.95
CA THR A 190 -16.41 11.68 -19.69
C THR A 190 -14.96 11.48 -19.21
N PRO A 191 -13.95 11.84 -20.05
CA PRO A 191 -12.57 11.53 -19.70
C PRO A 191 -12.11 12.31 -18.47
N SER A 192 -11.27 11.69 -17.65
CA SER A 192 -10.49 12.38 -16.64
C SER A 192 -9.02 12.05 -16.77
N PHE A 193 -8.19 13.06 -16.58
CA PHE A 193 -6.74 12.92 -16.64
C PHE A 193 -6.15 13.31 -15.30
N TRP A 194 -5.11 12.58 -14.88
CA TRP A 194 -4.38 12.83 -13.66
C TRP A 194 -2.88 12.80 -13.92
N ILE A 195 -2.15 13.58 -13.13
CA ILE A 195 -0.72 13.49 -12.96
C ILE A 195 -0.49 13.28 -11.47
N TYR A 196 0.23 12.20 -11.13
CA TYR A 196 0.67 11.89 -9.78
C TYR A 196 2.19 11.87 -9.70
N TYR A 197 2.69 12.30 -8.55
CA TYR A 197 4.04 12.04 -8.14
C TYR A 197 4.03 11.42 -6.76
N ASP A 198 4.55 10.20 -6.66
CA ASP A 198 4.71 9.44 -5.44
C ASP A 198 6.18 9.38 -5.06
N TRP A 199 6.46 9.58 -3.78
CA TRP A 199 7.78 9.42 -3.20
C TRP A 199 7.67 8.66 -1.87
N ALA A 200 8.56 7.69 -1.65
CA ALA A 200 8.78 7.06 -0.37
C ALA A 200 10.28 6.90 -0.14
N SER A 201 10.76 7.33 1.01
CA SER A 201 12.19 7.35 1.34
C SER A 201 12.80 5.96 1.34
N GLY A 202 14.07 5.90 0.87
CA GLY A 202 14.98 4.79 1.04
C GLY A 202 16.12 5.14 1.98
N ASP A 203 16.78 4.13 2.54
CA ASP A 203 17.95 4.32 3.39
C ASP A 203 19.16 4.68 2.52
N GLN A 204 19.76 5.86 2.77
CA GLN A 204 20.90 6.35 2.02
C GLN A 204 22.22 5.64 2.41
N ASN A 205 22.22 4.97 3.56
CA ASN A 205 23.39 4.25 4.05
C ASN A 205 22.97 3.00 4.88
N PRO A 206 22.35 1.99 4.24
CA PRO A 206 21.78 0.83 4.92
C PRO A 206 22.73 0.15 5.90
N GLY A 207 22.26 -0.05 7.13
CA GLY A 207 23.05 -0.64 8.22
C GLY A 207 23.93 0.33 8.98
N PHE A 208 23.87 1.65 8.70
CA PHE A 208 24.60 2.69 9.40
C PHE A 208 23.72 3.90 9.70
N GLY A 209 23.87 4.49 10.90
CA GLY A 209 23.10 5.67 11.30
C GLY A 209 21.61 5.35 11.55
N GLN A 210 20.73 6.17 10.98
CA GLN A 210 19.28 6.01 11.09
C GLN A 210 18.76 5.07 10.00
N HIS A 211 17.69 4.35 10.31
CA HIS A 211 16.91 3.60 9.31
C HIS A 211 16.02 4.57 8.54
N GLY A 212 16.31 4.74 7.25
CA GLY A 212 15.63 5.72 6.39
C GLY A 212 14.57 5.14 5.47
N THR A 213 14.40 3.83 5.41
CA THR A 213 13.42 3.19 4.53
C THR A 213 12.02 3.31 5.11
N PHE A 214 11.09 3.87 4.34
CA PHE A 214 9.68 3.95 4.72
C PHE A 214 9.06 2.56 4.79
N ASN A 215 8.28 2.27 5.83
CA ASN A 215 7.50 1.04 5.95
C ASN A 215 6.06 1.30 5.45
N GLN A 216 5.65 0.60 4.39
CA GLN A 216 4.33 0.80 3.77
C GLN A 216 3.14 0.23 4.56
N LEU A 217 3.38 -0.41 5.72
CA LEU A 217 2.38 -1.03 6.59
C LEU A 217 1.58 -2.12 5.87
N PHE A 218 0.29 -1.91 5.64
CA PHE A 218 -0.66 -2.88 5.08
C PHE A 218 -1.36 -2.32 3.83
N PRO A 219 -0.62 -1.94 2.79
CA PRO A 219 -1.15 -1.21 1.63
C PRO A 219 -2.02 -2.07 0.72
N PHE A 220 -2.75 -1.41 -0.20
CA PHE A 220 -3.24 -2.04 -1.42
C PHE A 220 -2.11 -2.01 -2.47
N GLY A 221 -1.15 -2.92 -2.32
CA GLY A 221 0.07 -2.89 -3.11
C GLY A 221 -0.17 -2.99 -4.63
N HIS A 222 -1.11 -3.85 -5.06
CA HIS A 222 -1.44 -4.02 -6.48
C HIS A 222 -1.94 -2.74 -7.15
N PHE A 223 -2.71 -1.90 -6.44
CA PHE A 223 -3.38 -0.75 -7.04
C PHE A 223 -2.41 0.38 -7.44
N TYR A 224 -1.29 0.49 -6.76
CA TYR A 224 -0.28 1.51 -6.97
C TYR A 224 0.92 0.95 -7.74
N PHE A 225 1.74 1.83 -8.31
CA PHE A 225 3.02 1.49 -8.96
C PHE A 225 2.90 0.44 -10.09
N ALA A 226 2.04 0.76 -11.07
CA ALA A 226 1.91 0.05 -12.34
C ALA A 226 1.14 -1.28 -12.34
N GLN A 227 0.53 -1.68 -11.23
CA GLN A 227 -0.33 -2.87 -11.13
C GLN A 227 0.30 -4.16 -11.72
N ILE A 228 1.61 -4.31 -11.53
CA ILE A 228 2.37 -5.50 -11.98
C ILE A 228 2.80 -6.38 -10.80
N ASP A 229 2.46 -5.98 -9.56
CA ASP A 229 2.77 -6.65 -8.29
C ASP A 229 4.28 -6.75 -7.95
N ASP A 230 5.12 -5.90 -8.56
CA ASP A 230 6.57 -5.91 -8.33
C ASP A 230 7.05 -4.79 -7.40
N PHE A 231 6.22 -3.75 -7.15
CA PHE A 231 6.68 -2.53 -6.50
C PHE A 231 5.84 -2.13 -5.29
N GLY A 232 6.50 -1.88 -4.17
CA GLY A 232 5.91 -1.35 -2.96
C GLY A 232 6.22 0.14 -2.74
N ARG A 233 5.50 0.77 -1.81
CA ARG A 233 5.72 2.17 -1.36
C ARG A 233 6.90 2.23 -0.40
N GLN A 234 8.07 1.81 -0.86
CA GLN A 234 9.35 1.82 -0.12
C GLN A 234 10.48 2.11 -1.07
N ASN A 235 11.37 3.05 -0.72
CA ASN A 235 12.51 3.41 -1.55
C ASN A 235 12.13 3.66 -3.03
N ILE A 236 11.05 4.39 -3.28
CA ILE A 236 10.50 4.54 -4.63
C ILE A 236 10.16 6.01 -4.94
N ARG A 237 10.31 6.38 -6.19
CA ARG A 237 9.81 7.59 -6.84
C ARG A 237 9.06 7.18 -8.09
N ASP A 238 7.85 7.64 -8.23
CA ASP A 238 7.00 7.35 -9.39
C ASP A 238 6.35 8.62 -9.93
N LEU A 239 6.59 8.91 -11.20
CA LEU A 239 5.81 9.89 -11.93
C LEU A 239 4.79 9.16 -12.79
N ASN A 240 3.50 9.34 -12.47
CA ASN A 240 2.40 8.59 -13.05
C ASN A 240 1.45 9.53 -13.81
N PHE A 241 1.11 9.16 -15.03
CA PHE A 241 0.09 9.81 -15.87
C PHE A 241 -1.07 8.83 -16.03
N GLN A 242 -2.30 9.29 -15.71
CA GLN A 242 -3.49 8.46 -15.82
C GLN A 242 -4.54 9.09 -16.72
N ALA A 243 -5.19 8.26 -17.52
CA ALA A 243 -6.35 8.61 -18.33
C ALA A 243 -7.49 7.62 -18.05
N ASN A 244 -8.64 8.14 -17.63
CA ASN A 244 -9.83 7.35 -17.32
C ASN A 244 -10.93 7.68 -18.29
N PHE A 245 -11.68 6.68 -18.74
CA PHE A 245 -12.79 6.84 -19.68
C PHE A 245 -13.97 5.98 -19.24
N ARG A 246 -15.17 6.53 -19.25
CA ARG A 246 -16.43 5.80 -19.14
C ARG A 246 -17.01 5.61 -20.55
N LEU A 247 -16.66 4.51 -21.18
CA LEU A 247 -17.07 4.22 -22.57
C LEU A 247 -18.59 4.04 -22.70
N THR A 248 -19.20 3.41 -21.69
CA THR A 248 -20.63 3.25 -21.53
C THR A 248 -20.96 3.32 -20.02
N PRO A 249 -22.26 3.34 -19.60
CA PRO A 249 -22.59 3.25 -18.17
C PRO A 249 -22.04 2.03 -17.44
N TRP A 250 -21.69 0.96 -18.14
CA TRP A 250 -21.22 -0.31 -17.61
C TRP A 250 -19.80 -0.70 -18.03
N ILE A 251 -19.11 0.14 -18.82
CA ILE A 251 -17.71 -0.08 -19.21
C ILE A 251 -16.86 1.14 -18.79
N PHE A 252 -15.93 0.89 -17.89
CA PHE A 252 -14.92 1.84 -17.47
C PHE A 252 -13.54 1.34 -17.89
N THR A 253 -12.68 2.21 -18.44
CA THR A 253 -11.30 1.88 -18.76
C THR A 253 -10.34 2.94 -18.22
N ASN A 254 -9.15 2.48 -17.82
CA ASN A 254 -8.05 3.27 -17.28
C ASN A 254 -6.77 2.89 -18.00
N VAL A 255 -5.98 3.89 -18.36
CA VAL A 255 -4.62 3.73 -18.88
C VAL A 255 -3.68 4.53 -17.98
N GLN A 256 -2.57 3.94 -17.57
CA GLN A 256 -1.55 4.58 -16.76
C GLN A 256 -0.18 4.40 -17.37
N TYR A 257 0.66 5.42 -17.23
CA TYR A 257 2.06 5.35 -17.61
C TYR A 257 2.92 5.83 -16.45
N HIS A 258 3.84 4.98 -16.01
CA HIS A 258 4.69 5.17 -14.87
C HIS A 258 6.15 5.34 -15.27
N ILE A 259 6.88 6.22 -14.59
CA ILE A 259 8.32 6.39 -14.69
C ILE A 259 8.89 6.16 -13.29
N LEU A 260 9.53 5.00 -13.10
CA LEU A 260 9.87 4.45 -11.80
C LEU A 260 11.38 4.55 -11.51
N HIS A 261 11.73 5.07 -10.33
CA HIS A 261 13.09 5.15 -9.84
C HIS A 261 13.16 4.76 -8.37
N LEU A 262 14.29 4.26 -7.90
CA LEU A 262 14.59 4.20 -6.48
C LEU A 262 14.84 5.61 -5.92
N ASP A 263 14.56 5.82 -4.62
CA ASP A 263 14.99 7.01 -3.89
C ASP A 263 16.47 6.93 -3.50
N SER A 264 16.92 5.76 -3.04
CA SER A 264 18.32 5.45 -2.73
C SER A 264 18.81 4.28 -3.58
N ALA A 265 19.93 4.48 -4.30
CA ALA A 265 20.56 3.42 -5.09
C ALA A 265 21.19 2.30 -4.24
N LYS A 266 21.45 2.53 -2.95
CA LYS A 266 22.06 1.55 -2.04
C LYS A 266 21.07 0.72 -1.26
N ASP A 267 19.84 1.19 -1.20
CA ASP A 267 18.74 0.47 -0.60
C ASP A 267 18.14 -0.56 -1.59
N ALA A 268 17.16 -1.32 -1.15
CA ALA A 268 16.55 -2.34 -1.97
C ALA A 268 15.38 -1.81 -2.81
N LEU A 269 15.02 -2.56 -3.84
CA LEU A 269 13.69 -2.56 -4.42
C LEU A 269 12.80 -3.49 -3.58
N TYR A 270 11.65 -2.99 -3.18
CA TYR A 270 10.72 -3.68 -2.30
C TYR A 270 9.41 -4.01 -3.01
N GLY A 271 8.88 -5.19 -2.74
CA GLY A 271 7.59 -5.64 -3.26
C GLY A 271 6.37 -5.10 -2.49
N PRO A 272 5.15 -5.37 -2.98
CA PRO A 272 3.91 -4.76 -2.50
C PRO A 272 3.28 -5.43 -1.27
N GLN A 273 3.90 -6.46 -0.67
CA GLN A 273 3.25 -7.40 0.26
C GLN A 273 2.70 -6.76 1.54
N GLY A 274 3.38 -5.74 2.08
CA GLY A 274 3.04 -5.14 3.38
C GLY A 274 3.60 -5.90 4.59
N ALA A 275 3.55 -5.27 5.77
CA ALA A 275 4.21 -5.71 6.99
C ALA A 275 3.73 -7.07 7.53
N GLY A 276 2.48 -7.48 7.25
CA GLY A 276 1.95 -8.77 7.67
C GLY A 276 2.53 -9.98 6.92
N LEU A 277 3.12 -9.78 5.75
CA LEU A 277 3.75 -10.85 4.95
C LEU A 277 5.26 -10.65 4.80
N ALA A 278 5.73 -9.42 4.95
CA ALA A 278 7.14 -9.07 4.92
C ALA A 278 7.43 -8.09 6.07
N PRO A 279 8.19 -8.47 7.10
CA PRO A 279 8.35 -7.69 8.34
C PRO A 279 8.85 -6.27 8.13
N GLN A 280 9.67 -6.02 7.10
CA GLN A 280 10.14 -4.68 6.73
C GLN A 280 9.14 -3.87 5.90
N GLY A 281 7.89 -4.32 5.73
CA GLY A 281 6.84 -3.67 4.95
C GLY A 281 6.70 -4.18 3.52
N GLY A 282 7.77 -4.70 2.91
CA GLY A 282 7.79 -5.36 1.60
C GLY A 282 8.94 -6.33 1.48
N ALA A 283 8.80 -7.39 0.69
CA ALA A 283 9.89 -8.29 0.39
C ALA A 283 11.00 -7.56 -0.38
N ILE A 284 12.27 -7.92 -0.13
CA ILE A 284 13.38 -7.41 -0.92
C ILE A 284 13.42 -8.19 -2.24
N GLU A 285 13.07 -7.52 -3.33
CA GLU A 285 13.06 -8.11 -4.67
C GLU A 285 14.45 -8.05 -5.31
N ARG A 286 15.14 -6.91 -5.17
CA ARG A 286 16.50 -6.71 -5.67
C ARG A 286 17.28 -5.78 -4.77
N GLN A 287 18.62 -5.95 -4.73
CA GLN A 287 19.47 -5.04 -3.99
C GLN A 287 20.89 -4.96 -4.56
N ASP A 288 21.36 -3.73 -4.84
CA ASP A 288 22.78 -3.43 -5.06
C ASP A 288 23.32 -2.54 -3.94
N LYS A 289 23.94 -3.13 -2.91
CA LYS A 289 24.52 -2.39 -1.78
C LYS A 289 25.65 -1.44 -2.18
N THR A 290 26.20 -1.57 -3.38
CA THR A 290 27.25 -0.69 -3.90
C THR A 290 26.67 0.60 -4.49
N GLY A 291 25.41 0.61 -4.89
CA GLY A 291 24.73 1.69 -5.57
C GLY A 291 25.12 1.88 -7.04
N LYS A 292 25.93 0.98 -7.60
CA LYS A 292 26.44 1.11 -8.99
C LYS A 292 25.37 0.82 -10.04
N ALA A 293 24.36 0.03 -9.70
CA ALA A 293 23.22 -0.23 -10.58
C ALA A 293 22.34 1.02 -10.83
N GLY A 294 22.58 2.11 -10.07
CA GLY A 294 21.82 3.34 -10.17
C GLY A 294 20.42 3.23 -9.56
N THR A 295 19.49 4.04 -10.06
CA THR A 295 18.12 4.13 -9.53
C THR A 295 17.03 3.86 -10.57
N ASP A 296 17.35 3.78 -11.85
CA ASP A 296 16.37 3.64 -12.94
C ASP A 296 15.75 2.24 -12.93
N ILE A 297 14.55 2.12 -12.35
CA ILE A 297 13.77 0.87 -12.36
C ILE A 297 13.22 0.61 -13.76
N GLY A 298 12.72 1.68 -14.43
CA GLY A 298 12.16 1.59 -15.78
C GLY A 298 10.84 2.34 -15.92
N GLN A 299 10.09 1.95 -16.93
CA GLN A 299 8.80 2.54 -17.25
C GLN A 299 7.75 1.46 -17.37
N CYS A 300 6.51 1.74 -17.00
CA CYS A 300 5.44 0.76 -17.14
C CYS A 300 4.21 1.39 -17.78
N LEU A 301 3.69 0.71 -18.81
CA LEU A 301 2.38 1.00 -19.37
C LEU A 301 1.39 -0.02 -18.82
N HIS A 302 0.34 0.48 -18.18
CA HIS A 302 -0.74 -0.33 -17.64
C HIS A 302 -2.07 0.06 -18.31
N TRP A 303 -2.89 -0.94 -18.62
CA TRP A 303 -4.25 -0.78 -19.11
C TRP A 303 -5.19 -1.70 -18.36
N LEU A 304 -6.35 -1.17 -17.99
CA LEU A 304 -7.38 -1.89 -17.25
C LEU A 304 -8.76 -1.54 -17.82
N THR A 305 -9.63 -2.54 -17.97
CA THR A 305 -11.04 -2.31 -18.30
C THR A 305 -11.93 -3.13 -17.36
N ASN A 306 -12.87 -2.44 -16.74
CA ASN A 306 -13.89 -3.04 -15.89
C ASN A 306 -15.26 -3.04 -16.60
N PHE A 307 -15.89 -4.21 -16.61
CA PHE A 307 -17.24 -4.44 -17.15
C PHE A 307 -18.18 -4.70 -15.97
N HIS A 308 -19.02 -3.71 -15.63
CA HIS A 308 -20.07 -3.83 -14.64
C HIS A 308 -21.28 -4.54 -15.26
N LEU A 309 -21.37 -5.86 -15.14
CA LEU A 309 -22.42 -6.67 -15.76
C LEU A 309 -23.76 -6.51 -15.03
N SER A 310 -23.72 -6.37 -13.70
CA SER A 310 -24.87 -6.13 -12.84
C SER A 310 -24.40 -5.53 -11.50
N GLN A 311 -25.35 -5.21 -10.60
CA GLN A 311 -25.00 -4.79 -9.23
C GLN A 311 -24.21 -5.83 -8.43
N HIS A 312 -24.15 -7.07 -8.91
CA HIS A 312 -23.51 -8.21 -8.24
C HIS A 312 -22.31 -8.78 -8.99
N GLN A 313 -22.04 -8.33 -10.23
CA GLN A 313 -21.09 -9.00 -11.11
C GLN A 313 -20.23 -7.99 -11.86
N ASP A 314 -18.92 -8.19 -11.76
CA ASP A 314 -17.90 -7.43 -12.48
C ASP A 314 -16.93 -8.38 -13.19
N ILE A 315 -16.46 -8.00 -14.36
CA ILE A 315 -15.29 -8.58 -15.03
C ILE A 315 -14.25 -7.49 -15.18
N LEU A 316 -13.05 -7.73 -14.65
CA LEU A 316 -11.89 -6.88 -14.79
C LEU A 316 -10.88 -7.54 -15.70
N ILE A 317 -10.41 -6.82 -16.72
CA ILE A 317 -9.32 -7.25 -17.61
C ILE A 317 -8.19 -6.23 -17.46
N GLY A 318 -6.99 -6.70 -17.17
CA GLY A 318 -5.80 -5.86 -17.05
C GLY A 318 -4.60 -6.40 -17.84
N TYR A 319 -3.79 -5.47 -18.31
CA TYR A 319 -2.50 -5.74 -18.92
C TYR A 319 -1.49 -4.69 -18.48
N ALA A 320 -0.33 -5.12 -18.07
CA ALA A 320 0.80 -4.27 -17.76
C ALA A 320 2.05 -4.74 -18.49
N HIS A 321 2.86 -3.79 -18.98
CA HIS A 321 4.16 -4.04 -19.57
C HIS A 321 5.21 -3.15 -18.93
N LEU A 322 6.21 -3.76 -18.31
CA LEU A 322 7.35 -3.11 -17.70
C LEU A 322 8.53 -3.13 -18.68
N PHE A 323 8.97 -1.96 -19.10
CA PHE A 323 10.23 -1.75 -19.83
C PHE A 323 11.35 -1.62 -18.79
N ALA A 324 12.15 -2.67 -18.61
CA ALA A 324 13.17 -2.74 -17.56
C ALA A 324 14.24 -1.65 -17.73
N GLY A 325 14.47 -0.86 -16.68
CA GLY A 325 15.53 0.13 -16.60
C GLY A 325 16.88 -0.48 -16.23
N GLU A 326 17.90 0.37 -16.11
CA GLU A 326 19.27 -0.08 -15.85
C GLU A 326 19.43 -0.75 -14.48
N TYR A 327 18.67 -0.29 -13.46
CA TYR A 327 18.69 -0.94 -12.14
C TYR A 327 18.29 -2.42 -12.23
N LEU A 328 17.17 -2.73 -12.89
CA LEU A 328 16.69 -4.11 -13.03
C LEU A 328 17.63 -4.99 -13.84
N LYS A 329 18.39 -4.41 -14.76
CA LYS A 329 19.39 -5.12 -15.59
C LYS A 329 20.70 -5.41 -14.83
N GLN A 330 20.97 -4.71 -13.72
CA GLN A 330 22.26 -4.76 -13.00
C GLN A 330 22.15 -5.24 -11.57
N ALA A 331 21.05 -4.96 -10.86
CA ALA A 331 20.87 -5.34 -9.46
C ALA A 331 20.38 -6.80 -9.33
N PRO A 332 21.11 -7.67 -8.61
CA PRO A 332 20.72 -9.07 -8.43
C PRO A 332 19.57 -9.21 -7.43
N THR A 333 18.90 -10.36 -7.47
CA THR A 333 18.00 -10.81 -6.39
C THR A 333 18.79 -11.19 -5.14
N PRO A 334 18.19 -11.10 -3.93
CA PRO A 334 18.88 -11.49 -2.70
C PRO A 334 19.42 -12.92 -2.75
N GLY A 335 20.69 -13.09 -2.40
CA GLY A 335 21.37 -14.39 -2.42
C GLY A 335 22.03 -14.74 -3.76
N GLU A 336 21.82 -13.97 -4.82
CA GLU A 336 22.50 -14.13 -6.11
C GLU A 336 23.68 -13.15 -6.25
N ALA A 337 24.72 -13.59 -6.95
CA ALA A 337 25.90 -12.78 -7.21
C ALA A 337 25.75 -11.91 -8.47
N HIS A 338 24.90 -12.30 -9.39
CA HIS A 338 24.73 -11.66 -10.71
C HIS A 338 23.29 -11.74 -11.16
N VAL A 339 22.86 -10.77 -11.99
CA VAL A 339 21.57 -10.78 -12.68
C VAL A 339 21.60 -11.83 -13.79
N THR A 340 20.61 -12.69 -13.84
CA THR A 340 20.46 -13.64 -14.95
C THR A 340 19.89 -12.93 -16.20
N PRO A 341 20.11 -13.46 -17.42
CA PRO A 341 19.50 -12.88 -18.62
C PRO A 341 17.96 -12.80 -18.59
N ALA A 342 17.31 -13.70 -17.86
CA ALA A 342 15.85 -13.67 -17.68
C ALA A 342 15.41 -12.51 -16.79
N GLN A 343 16.16 -12.23 -15.72
CA GLN A 343 15.87 -11.13 -14.79
C GLN A 343 16.17 -9.74 -15.40
N ALA A 344 17.01 -9.65 -16.39
CA ALA A 344 17.38 -8.40 -17.10
C ALA A 344 16.41 -8.03 -18.22
N ARG A 345 15.25 -8.69 -18.33
CA ARG A 345 14.25 -8.47 -19.38
C ARG A 345 13.07 -7.66 -18.92
N ASP A 346 12.33 -7.17 -19.89
CA ASP A 346 11.00 -6.62 -19.69
C ASP A 346 10.07 -7.68 -19.07
N ALA A 347 9.07 -7.22 -18.33
CA ALA A 347 8.07 -8.10 -17.73
C ALA A 347 6.66 -7.71 -18.18
N GLU A 348 5.78 -8.70 -18.24
CA GLU A 348 4.40 -8.54 -18.65
C GLU A 348 3.48 -9.24 -17.66
N LEU A 349 2.33 -8.61 -17.36
CA LEU A 349 1.25 -9.22 -16.61
C LEU A 349 -0.06 -9.04 -17.38
N PHE A 350 -0.74 -10.15 -17.65
CA PHE A 350 -2.11 -10.16 -18.14
C PHE A 350 -2.99 -10.91 -17.15
N TYR A 351 -4.13 -10.34 -16.82
CA TYR A 351 -5.08 -10.98 -15.92
C TYR A 351 -6.53 -10.71 -16.29
N VAL A 352 -7.39 -11.63 -15.85
CA VAL A 352 -8.84 -11.50 -15.88
C VAL A 352 -9.36 -11.87 -14.51
N GLN A 353 -10.13 -10.98 -13.90
CA GLN A 353 -10.78 -11.21 -12.61
C GLN A 353 -12.29 -11.17 -12.82
N TYR A 354 -13.00 -12.16 -12.31
CA TYR A 354 -14.45 -12.15 -12.19
C TYR A 354 -14.82 -12.01 -10.72
N SER A 355 -15.64 -11.03 -10.42
CA SER A 355 -16.14 -10.78 -9.06
C SER A 355 -17.64 -11.02 -9.00
N PHE A 356 -18.07 -11.77 -8.00
CA PHE A 356 -19.47 -11.96 -7.67
C PHE A 356 -19.73 -11.58 -6.22
N ARG A 357 -20.75 -10.76 -5.99
CA ARG A 357 -21.17 -10.30 -4.66
C ARG A 357 -22.66 -10.55 -4.49
N TRP A 358 -23.08 -11.17 -3.40
CA TRP A 358 -24.48 -11.43 -3.06
C TRP A 358 -25.02 -10.46 -2.01
#